data_968f545a6ef629c662c5bf99ec83d7e0
#
_entry.id   968f545a6ef629c662c5bf99ec83d7e0
#
_cell.length_a   1.000
_cell.length_b   1.000
_cell.length_c   1.000
_cell.angle_alpha   90.00
_cell.angle_beta   90.00
_cell.angle_gamma   90.00
#
_symmetry.space_group_name_H-M   'P 1'
#
loop_
_entity.id
_entity.type
_entity.pdbx_description
1 polymer ?
#
loop_
_entity_poly.entity_id
_entity_poly.type
_entity_poly.pdbx_seq_one_letter_code
_entity_poly.pdbx_strand_id
1 'polypeptide(L)'
;VGSEMCIRDSAGSFEGFDKYRKKKHTDLKTWFREFNRYHGLPKQDAVFFNMSDLICELAKSEDCVIMGRCADAILKNNHIPHISLFISAPFQVRVQHVMDIRNMNLKQAVRFLKQMDKQHKKYYEFYTGEKWGKPENYDLCINSANYGLKDTIELIQRMLDQKVH
;
A
#
# COMPACT_ATOMS: atom_id res chain seq x y z
N VAL A 1 -4.23 10.48 0.86
CA VAL A 1 -3.81 10.01 -0.45
C VAL A 1 -4.62 8.78 -0.77
N GLY A 2 -5.39 8.79 -1.86
CA GLY A 2 -6.43 7.79 -2.12
C GLY A 2 -5.87 6.42 -2.53
N SER A 3 -6.67 5.37 -2.33
CA SER A 3 -6.34 3.96 -2.59
C SER A 3 -5.89 3.65 -4.03
N GLU A 4 -6.17 4.52 -4.98
CA GLU A 4 -5.68 4.36 -6.36
C GLU A 4 -4.22 4.78 -6.54
N MET A 5 -3.66 5.61 -5.66
CA MET A 5 -2.22 5.90 -5.66
C MET A 5 -1.37 4.72 -5.20
N CYS A 6 -1.94 3.83 -4.38
CA CYS A 6 -1.18 2.78 -3.73
C CYS A 6 -0.65 1.67 -4.64
N ILE A 7 -1.14 1.53 -5.86
CA ILE A 7 -0.60 0.54 -6.82
C ILE A 7 -0.09 1.24 -8.08
N ARG A 8 -0.58 2.45 -8.35
CA ARG A 8 -0.34 3.14 -9.61
C ARG A 8 0.99 3.90 -9.67
N ASP A 9 1.47 4.42 -8.53
CA ASP A 9 2.64 5.30 -8.49
C ASP A 9 3.94 4.61 -8.11
N SER A 10 3.89 3.50 -7.34
CA SER A 10 5.10 2.74 -7.00
C SER A 10 5.51 1.71 -8.04
N ALA A 11 4.60 1.26 -8.89
CA ALA A 11 4.89 0.37 -10.02
C ALA A 11 4.87 1.10 -11.39
N GLY A 12 4.84 2.42 -11.40
CA GLY A 12 4.82 3.21 -12.64
C GLY A 12 3.70 2.79 -13.59
N SER A 13 2.47 2.68 -13.09
CA SER A 13 1.29 2.22 -13.82
C SER A 13 1.03 0.71 -13.79
N PHE A 14 -0.17 0.35 -14.19
CA PHE A 14 -0.60 -1.03 -14.48
C PHE A 14 0.37 -1.80 -15.42
N GLU A 15 1.17 -1.08 -16.18
CA GLU A 15 2.24 -1.61 -17.05
C GLU A 15 3.39 -2.27 -16.25
N GLY A 16 3.71 -1.79 -15.04
CA GLY A 16 4.72 -2.42 -14.19
C GLY A 16 4.25 -3.80 -13.69
N PHE A 17 2.98 -3.92 -13.32
CA PHE A 17 2.37 -5.20 -12.94
C PHE A 17 2.31 -6.17 -14.13
N ASP A 18 1.94 -5.67 -15.33
CA ASP A 18 1.95 -6.46 -16.57
C ASP A 18 3.35 -6.88 -17.00
N LYS A 19 4.37 -6.05 -16.76
CA LYS A 19 5.77 -6.36 -17.04
C LYS A 19 6.30 -7.45 -16.10
N TYR A 20 5.94 -7.39 -14.81
CA TYR A 20 6.26 -8.43 -13.83
C TYR A 20 5.56 -9.75 -14.17
N ARG A 21 4.27 -9.70 -14.50
CA ARG A 21 3.47 -10.84 -14.93
C ARG A 21 4.08 -11.52 -16.17
N LYS A 22 4.52 -10.74 -17.16
CA LYS A 22 5.14 -11.24 -18.39
C LYS A 22 6.51 -11.88 -18.16
N LYS A 23 7.26 -11.44 -17.14
CA LYS A 23 8.62 -11.91 -16.89
C LYS A 23 8.66 -13.27 -16.19
N LYS A 24 7.64 -13.63 -15.40
CA LYS A 24 7.62 -14.85 -14.58
C LYS A 24 6.65 -15.94 -15.03
N HIS A 25 5.60 -15.61 -15.78
CA HIS A 25 4.58 -16.56 -16.18
C HIS A 25 4.51 -16.70 -17.70
N THR A 26 5.15 -17.74 -18.21
CA THR A 26 5.07 -18.15 -19.63
C THR A 26 3.73 -18.79 -19.98
N ASP A 27 2.86 -19.06 -19.00
CA ASP A 27 1.55 -19.67 -19.25
C ASP A 27 0.44 -19.02 -18.41
N LEU A 28 -0.42 -18.26 -19.11
CA LEU A 28 -1.63 -17.64 -18.54
C LEU A 28 -2.55 -18.66 -17.84
N LYS A 29 -2.60 -19.90 -18.32
CA LYS A 29 -3.45 -20.95 -17.74
C LYS A 29 -2.94 -21.40 -16.38
N THR A 30 -1.63 -21.48 -16.18
CA THR A 30 -1.00 -21.81 -14.90
C THR A 30 -1.23 -20.69 -13.89
N TRP A 31 -1.08 -19.44 -14.30
CA TRP A 31 -1.36 -18.28 -13.46
C TRP A 31 -2.84 -18.23 -13.03
N PHE A 32 -3.78 -18.43 -13.95
CA PHE A 32 -5.21 -18.49 -13.61
C PHE A 32 -5.55 -19.66 -12.68
N ARG A 33 -4.86 -20.78 -12.79
CA ARG A 33 -5.07 -21.95 -11.91
C ARG A 33 -4.55 -21.71 -10.51
N GLU A 34 -3.42 -21.01 -10.36
CA GLU A 34 -2.88 -20.59 -9.05
C GLU A 34 -3.71 -19.47 -8.43
N PHE A 35 -4.19 -18.53 -9.24
CA PHE A 35 -5.11 -17.48 -8.79
C PHE A 35 -6.44 -18.01 -8.25
N ASN A 36 -6.77 -19.23 -8.58
CA ASN A 36 -8.00 -19.92 -8.15
C ASN A 36 -7.82 -20.74 -6.87
N ARG A 37 -6.72 -20.59 -6.15
CA ARG A 37 -6.40 -21.36 -4.93
C ARG A 37 -7.48 -21.21 -3.83
N TYR A 38 -8.17 -20.07 -3.81
CA TYR A 38 -9.15 -19.71 -2.78
C TYR A 38 -10.61 -19.86 -3.25
N HIS A 39 -10.89 -20.90 -4.03
CA HIS A 39 -12.26 -21.25 -4.42
C HIS A 39 -13.13 -21.52 -3.21
N GLY A 40 -14.32 -20.92 -3.20
CA GLY A 40 -15.31 -21.07 -2.14
C GLY A 40 -15.31 -19.95 -1.10
N LEU A 41 -14.32 -19.05 -1.11
CA LEU A 41 -14.35 -17.84 -0.28
C LEU A 41 -15.18 -16.72 -0.94
N PRO A 42 -15.73 -15.79 -0.14
CA PRO A 42 -16.26 -14.54 -0.66
C PRO A 42 -15.24 -13.84 -1.56
N LYS A 43 -15.68 -13.24 -2.67
CA LYS A 43 -14.79 -12.62 -3.66
C LYS A 43 -13.75 -11.64 -3.05
N GLN A 44 -14.16 -10.90 -2.02
CA GLN A 44 -13.26 -9.92 -1.35
C GLN A 44 -12.13 -10.62 -0.60
N ASP A 45 -12.43 -11.73 0.07
CA ASP A 45 -11.44 -12.50 0.84
C ASP A 45 -10.49 -13.24 -0.10
N ALA A 46 -11.02 -13.83 -1.18
CA ALA A 46 -10.18 -14.44 -2.22
C ALA A 46 -9.20 -13.44 -2.84
N VAL A 47 -9.63 -12.19 -3.10
CA VAL A 47 -8.76 -11.11 -3.58
C VAL A 47 -7.70 -10.76 -2.54
N PHE A 48 -8.06 -10.67 -1.26
CA PHE A 48 -7.10 -10.37 -0.20
C PHE A 48 -6.03 -11.46 -0.09
N PHE A 49 -6.40 -12.73 -0.05
CA PHE A 49 -5.44 -13.83 0.07
C PHE A 49 -4.53 -13.97 -1.16
N ASN A 50 -5.07 -13.85 -2.37
CA ASN A 50 -4.24 -13.84 -3.58
C ASN A 50 -3.26 -12.64 -3.60
N MET A 51 -3.70 -11.48 -3.12
CA MET A 51 -2.82 -10.31 -3.00
C MET A 51 -1.75 -10.53 -1.93
N SER A 52 -2.08 -11.20 -0.83
CA SER A 52 -1.13 -11.55 0.24
C SER A 52 -0.04 -12.49 -0.28
N ASP A 53 -0.41 -13.52 -1.03
CA ASP A 53 0.54 -14.43 -1.65
C ASP A 53 1.50 -13.69 -2.60
N LEU A 54 0.96 -12.80 -3.44
CA LEU A 54 1.75 -11.98 -4.36
C LEU A 54 2.72 -11.04 -3.62
N ILE A 55 2.26 -10.37 -2.55
CA ILE A 55 3.08 -9.50 -1.72
C ILE A 55 4.25 -10.29 -1.12
N CYS A 56 3.97 -11.48 -0.57
CA CYS A 56 5.02 -12.34 0.00
C CYS A 56 6.01 -12.82 -1.07
N GLU A 57 5.54 -13.16 -2.26
CA GLU A 57 6.40 -13.59 -3.36
C GLU A 57 7.31 -12.46 -3.84
N LEU A 58 6.78 -11.26 -4.04
CA LEU A 58 7.54 -10.08 -4.42
C LEU A 58 8.63 -9.74 -3.40
N ALA A 59 8.25 -9.65 -2.13
CA ALA A 59 9.19 -9.29 -1.07
C ALA A 59 10.30 -10.31 -0.84
N LYS A 60 10.10 -11.58 -1.24
CA LYS A 60 11.14 -12.62 -1.18
C LYS A 60 12.05 -12.65 -2.41
N SER A 61 11.58 -12.13 -3.54
CA SER A 61 12.28 -12.26 -4.82
C SER A 61 13.11 -11.04 -5.20
N GLU A 62 12.77 -9.87 -4.68
CA GLU A 62 13.43 -8.62 -5.06
C GLU A 62 13.16 -7.50 -4.06
N ASP A 63 14.02 -6.47 -4.06
CA ASP A 63 13.79 -5.24 -3.33
C ASP A 63 12.62 -4.48 -3.96
N CYS A 64 11.60 -4.17 -3.17
CA CYS A 64 10.39 -3.54 -3.67
C CYS A 64 9.78 -2.56 -2.67
N VAL A 65 9.05 -1.58 -3.18
CA VAL A 65 8.22 -0.68 -2.38
C VAL A 65 6.76 -1.06 -2.57
N ILE A 66 6.10 -1.47 -1.49
CA ILE A 66 4.70 -1.87 -1.50
C ILE A 66 3.86 -0.83 -0.77
N MET A 67 2.81 -0.33 -1.41
CA MET A 67 1.96 0.70 -0.82
C MET A 67 0.59 0.16 -0.44
N GLY A 68 0.24 0.25 0.84
CA GLY A 68 -1.05 -0.14 1.38
C GLY A 68 -1.30 -1.65 1.35
N ARG A 69 -2.57 -2.06 1.16
CA ARG A 69 -3.02 -3.47 1.09
C ARG A 69 -2.69 -4.32 2.32
N CYS A 70 -2.50 -3.70 3.48
CA CYS A 70 -2.07 -4.38 4.72
C CYS A 70 -0.72 -5.10 4.55
N ALA A 71 0.16 -4.60 3.65
CA ALA A 71 1.44 -5.25 3.37
C ALA A 71 2.33 -5.36 4.60
N ASP A 72 2.33 -4.35 5.46
CA ASP A 72 2.98 -4.33 6.76
C ASP A 72 2.58 -5.54 7.63
N ALA A 73 1.29 -5.75 7.81
CA ALA A 73 0.77 -6.88 8.59
C ALA A 73 1.00 -8.24 7.89
N ILE A 74 0.83 -8.29 6.56
CA ILE A 74 1.06 -9.51 5.78
C ILE A 74 2.53 -9.96 5.90
N LEU A 75 3.48 -9.05 5.71
CA LEU A 75 4.91 -9.37 5.78
C LEU A 75 5.34 -9.73 7.20
N LYS A 76 4.85 -9.01 8.21
CA LYS A 76 5.06 -9.30 9.63
C LYS A 76 4.59 -10.71 9.99
N ASN A 77 3.35 -11.06 9.63
CA ASN A 77 2.76 -12.36 9.94
C ASN A 77 3.44 -13.53 9.22
N ASN A 78 4.07 -13.26 8.07
CA ASN A 78 4.85 -14.25 7.33
C ASN A 78 6.35 -14.23 7.65
N HIS A 79 6.78 -13.45 8.66
CA HIS A 79 8.17 -13.31 9.10
C HIS A 79 9.12 -12.90 7.97
N ILE A 80 8.65 -12.08 7.03
CA ILE A 80 9.44 -11.56 5.92
C ILE A 80 10.04 -10.21 6.37
N PRO A 81 11.38 -10.05 6.33
CA PRO A 81 12.02 -8.78 6.69
C PRO A 81 11.49 -7.63 5.83
N HIS A 82 11.12 -6.54 6.48
CA HIS A 82 10.60 -5.34 5.81
C HIS A 82 10.76 -4.12 6.71
N ILE A 83 10.52 -2.96 6.15
CA ILE A 83 10.43 -1.70 6.88
C ILE A 83 9.05 -1.12 6.62
N SER A 84 8.29 -0.92 7.69
CA SER A 84 6.93 -0.41 7.64
C SER A 84 6.87 1.09 7.94
N LEU A 85 6.26 1.86 7.02
CA LEU A 85 6.16 3.30 7.11
C LEU A 85 4.70 3.75 7.12
N PHE A 86 4.34 4.66 8.03
CA PHE A 86 3.07 5.36 8.01
C PHE A 86 3.25 6.83 7.73
N ILE A 87 2.88 7.26 6.52
CA ILE A 87 2.97 8.67 6.10
C ILE A 87 1.61 9.32 6.28
N SER A 88 1.58 10.36 7.08
CA SER A 88 0.38 11.13 7.40
C SER A 88 0.51 12.60 6.99
N ALA A 89 -0.61 13.29 6.94
CA ALA A 89 -0.68 14.75 6.86
C ALA A 89 -2.01 15.25 7.46
N PRO A 90 -2.08 16.48 7.98
CA PRO A 90 -3.30 17.08 8.47
C PRO A 90 -4.41 17.05 7.43
N PHE A 91 -5.66 16.88 7.89
CA PHE A 91 -6.80 16.69 7.00
C PHE A 91 -6.94 17.82 5.97
N GLN A 92 -6.79 19.09 6.38
CA GLN A 92 -6.87 20.25 5.49
C GLN A 92 -5.80 20.25 4.40
N VAL A 93 -4.55 19.85 4.74
CA VAL A 93 -3.46 19.73 3.76
C VAL A 93 -3.79 18.66 2.72
N ARG A 94 -4.33 17.52 3.16
CA ARG A 94 -4.77 16.45 2.25
C ARG A 94 -5.95 16.88 1.38
N VAL A 95 -6.88 17.68 1.94
CA VAL A 95 -8.02 18.25 1.16
C VAL A 95 -7.50 19.13 0.04
N GLN A 96 -6.59 20.06 0.34
CA GLN A 96 -6.00 20.94 -0.68
C GLN A 96 -5.30 20.13 -1.76
N HIS A 97 -4.47 19.19 -1.38
CA HIS A 97 -3.76 18.29 -2.31
C HIS A 97 -4.72 17.53 -3.25
N VAL A 98 -5.82 16.98 -2.72
CA VAL A 98 -6.82 16.29 -3.54
C VAL A 98 -7.56 17.24 -4.47
N MET A 99 -7.85 18.47 -4.03
CA MET A 99 -8.43 19.49 -4.90
C MET A 99 -7.54 19.77 -6.11
N ASP A 100 -6.22 19.92 -5.86
CA ASP A 100 -5.25 20.27 -6.90
C ASP A 100 -5.04 19.11 -7.89
N ILE A 101 -4.84 17.89 -7.42
CA ILE A 101 -4.53 16.75 -8.31
C ILE A 101 -5.74 16.14 -9.00
N ARG A 102 -6.95 16.27 -8.43
CA ARG A 102 -8.19 15.69 -8.99
C ARG A 102 -9.15 16.72 -9.55
N ASN A 103 -8.79 17.98 -9.54
CA ASN A 103 -9.63 19.08 -9.98
C ASN A 103 -11.03 19.06 -9.32
N MET A 104 -11.06 18.78 -8.01
CA MET A 104 -12.28 18.72 -7.20
C MET A 104 -12.52 20.03 -6.47
N ASN A 105 -13.79 20.40 -6.29
CA ASN A 105 -14.11 21.48 -5.36
C ASN A 105 -13.99 21.02 -3.90
N LEU A 106 -13.95 21.98 -2.96
CA LEU A 106 -13.76 21.74 -1.53
C LEU A 106 -14.74 20.69 -0.97
N LYS A 107 -16.03 20.79 -1.28
CA LYS A 107 -17.07 19.89 -0.78
C LYS A 107 -16.86 18.45 -1.28
N GLN A 108 -16.48 18.31 -2.54
CA GLN A 108 -16.16 17.01 -3.15
C GLN A 108 -14.92 16.39 -2.53
N ALA A 109 -13.82 17.15 -2.39
CA ALA A 109 -12.56 16.67 -1.80
C ALA A 109 -12.73 16.23 -0.35
N VAL A 110 -13.44 17.00 0.47
CA VAL A 110 -13.75 16.64 1.86
C VAL A 110 -14.56 15.34 1.94
N ARG A 111 -15.60 15.20 1.13
CA ARG A 111 -16.42 13.98 1.10
C ARG A 111 -15.61 12.78 0.64
N PHE A 112 -14.83 12.95 -0.41
CA PHE A 112 -13.94 11.92 -0.96
C PHE A 112 -12.96 11.40 0.11
N LEU A 113 -12.20 12.30 0.75
CA LEU A 113 -11.22 11.90 1.77
C LEU A 113 -11.84 11.21 2.98
N LYS A 114 -12.96 11.74 3.50
CA LYS A 114 -13.67 11.08 4.61
C LYS A 114 -14.10 9.67 4.25
N GLN A 115 -14.57 9.45 3.02
CA GLN A 115 -14.96 8.13 2.54
C GLN A 115 -13.75 7.20 2.40
N MET A 116 -12.65 7.70 1.84
CA MET A 116 -11.41 6.93 1.67
C MET A 116 -10.79 6.53 3.01
N ASP A 117 -10.65 7.47 3.95
CA ASP A 117 -10.14 7.18 5.30
C ASP A 117 -10.99 6.11 6.01
N LYS A 118 -12.31 6.22 5.90
CA LYS A 118 -13.23 5.23 6.46
C LYS A 118 -13.05 3.84 5.83
N GLN A 119 -12.86 3.78 4.50
CA GLN A 119 -12.66 2.52 3.79
C GLN A 119 -11.31 1.89 4.15
N HIS A 120 -10.22 2.68 4.18
CA HIS A 120 -8.89 2.20 4.57
C HIS A 120 -8.89 1.65 5.99
N LYS A 121 -9.46 2.43 6.93
CA LYS A 121 -9.57 2.00 8.32
C LYS A 121 -10.34 0.68 8.43
N LYS A 122 -11.54 0.60 7.82
CA LYS A 122 -12.37 -0.60 7.87
C LYS A 122 -11.68 -1.81 7.24
N TYR A 123 -11.02 -1.63 6.09
CA TYR A 123 -10.30 -2.69 5.40
C TYR A 123 -9.13 -3.23 6.23
N TYR A 124 -8.29 -2.32 6.75
CA TYR A 124 -7.14 -2.68 7.57
C TYR A 124 -7.57 -3.40 8.85
N GLU A 125 -8.50 -2.82 9.61
CA GLU A 125 -9.00 -3.39 10.86
C GLU A 125 -9.67 -4.76 10.65
N PHE A 126 -10.37 -4.94 9.53
CA PHE A 126 -11.04 -6.21 9.20
C PHE A 126 -10.04 -7.34 8.92
N TYR A 127 -9.00 -7.08 8.11
CA TYR A 127 -8.06 -8.13 7.71
C TYR A 127 -6.89 -8.33 8.68
N THR A 128 -6.55 -7.34 9.47
CA THR A 128 -5.40 -7.43 10.41
C THR A 128 -5.81 -7.60 11.86
N GLY A 129 -7.02 -7.21 12.22
CA GLY A 129 -7.46 -7.10 13.62
C GLY A 129 -6.84 -5.91 14.37
N GLU A 130 -5.96 -5.14 13.73
CA GLU A 130 -5.22 -4.03 14.33
C GLU A 130 -5.85 -2.68 13.93
N LYS A 131 -5.57 -1.64 14.74
CA LYS A 131 -6.05 -0.28 14.42
C LYS A 131 -5.17 0.38 13.36
N TRP A 132 -5.78 0.84 12.27
CA TRP A 132 -5.10 1.56 11.21
C TRP A 132 -4.47 2.87 11.70
N GLY A 133 -3.19 3.09 11.36
CA GLY A 133 -2.43 4.28 11.75
C GLY A 133 -2.00 4.33 13.22
N LYS A 134 -2.09 3.22 13.94
CA LYS A 134 -1.58 3.11 15.30
C LYS A 134 -0.04 3.04 15.24
N PRO A 135 0.70 3.96 15.89
CA PRO A 135 2.15 4.07 15.73
C PRO A 135 2.93 2.78 16.03
N GLU A 136 2.45 1.96 16.95
CA GLU A 136 3.12 0.71 17.34
C GLU A 136 3.13 -0.36 16.24
N ASN A 137 2.34 -0.16 15.18
CA ASN A 137 2.29 -1.07 14.04
C ASN A 137 3.35 -0.77 12.97
N TYR A 138 4.08 0.36 13.10
CA TYR A 138 4.99 0.85 12.08
C TYR A 138 6.37 1.14 12.64
N ASP A 139 7.43 0.91 11.85
CA ASP A 139 8.81 1.26 12.22
C ASP A 139 9.01 2.79 12.24
N LEU A 140 8.33 3.52 11.36
CA LEU A 140 8.37 4.98 11.29
C LEU A 140 7.00 5.55 10.95
N CYS A 141 6.55 6.53 11.75
CA CYS A 141 5.39 7.37 11.46
C CYS A 141 5.85 8.81 11.20
N ILE A 142 5.53 9.36 10.04
CA ILE A 142 5.95 10.70 9.65
C ILE A 142 4.79 11.57 9.18
N ASN A 143 4.76 12.82 9.66
CA ASN A 143 3.87 13.86 9.13
C ASN A 143 4.58 14.62 8.01
N SER A 144 4.35 14.22 6.77
CA SER A 144 4.99 14.81 5.59
C SER A 144 4.66 16.29 5.36
N ALA A 145 3.59 16.80 5.94
CA ALA A 145 3.26 18.22 5.83
C ALA A 145 4.23 19.14 6.59
N ASN A 146 4.90 18.63 7.63
CA ASN A 146 5.86 19.43 8.40
C ASN A 146 7.22 19.55 7.72
N TYR A 147 7.58 18.56 6.90
CA TYR A 147 8.91 18.49 6.27
C TYR A 147 8.87 18.79 4.77
N GLY A 148 7.70 18.70 4.14
CA GLY A 148 7.59 18.69 2.69
C GLY A 148 8.03 17.35 2.08
N LEU A 149 7.83 17.21 0.77
CA LEU A 149 8.09 15.95 0.07
C LEU A 149 9.58 15.61 0.04
N LYS A 150 10.43 16.59 -0.28
CA LYS A 150 11.88 16.39 -0.44
C LYS A 150 12.53 15.88 0.86
N ASP A 151 12.34 16.61 1.95
CA ASP A 151 12.97 16.29 3.23
C ASP A 151 12.39 14.98 3.83
N THR A 152 11.10 14.70 3.56
CA THR A 152 10.49 13.41 3.91
C THR A 152 11.19 12.25 3.21
N ILE A 153 11.49 12.38 1.91
CA ILE A 153 12.20 11.35 1.13
C ILE A 153 13.61 11.18 1.66
N GLU A 154 14.34 12.28 1.89
CA GLU A 154 15.71 12.22 2.42
C GLU A 154 15.77 11.55 3.80
N LEU A 155 14.82 11.83 4.67
CA LEU A 155 14.72 11.18 5.98
C LEU A 155 14.52 9.67 5.87
N ILE A 156 13.62 9.25 4.98
CA ILE A 156 13.37 7.82 4.73
C ILE A 156 14.62 7.15 4.14
N GLN A 157 15.28 7.78 3.17
CA GLN A 157 16.52 7.25 2.58
C GLN A 157 17.61 7.04 3.63
N ARG A 158 17.88 8.03 4.48
CA ARG A 158 18.86 7.90 5.57
C ARG A 158 18.54 6.75 6.52
N MET A 159 17.25 6.55 6.84
CA MET A 159 16.83 5.42 7.67
C MET A 159 17.08 4.07 6.99
N LEU A 160 16.82 3.98 5.68
CA LEU A 160 17.08 2.77 4.90
C LEU A 160 18.58 2.46 4.85
N ASP A 161 19.42 3.45 4.57
CA ASP A 161 20.88 3.32 4.51
C ASP A 161 21.49 2.80 5.82
N GLN A 162 20.92 3.18 6.96
CA GLN A 162 21.36 2.71 8.28
C GLN A 162 20.96 1.27 8.62
N LYS A 163 19.90 0.75 8.00
CA LYS A 163 19.43 -0.64 8.25
C LYS A 163 20.06 -1.67 7.30
N VAL A 164 20.69 -1.23 6.22
CA VAL A 164 21.36 -2.11 5.23
C VAL A 164 22.80 -2.47 5.67
N HIS A 165 23.28 -1.90 6.77
CA HIS A 165 24.54 -2.21 7.43
C HIS A 165 24.28 -2.92 8.77
#